data_4007a215fbcf52834d2369f6a1314741
#
_entry.id   4007a215fbcf52834d2369f6a1314741
#
_cell.length_a   1.000
_cell.length_b   1.000
_cell.length_c   1.000
_cell.angle_alpha   90.00
_cell.angle_beta   90.00
_cell.angle_gamma   90.00
#
_symmetry.space_group_name_H-M   'P 1'
#
loop_
_entity.id
_entity.type
_entity.pdbx_description
1 polymer ?
#
loop_
_entity_poly.entity_id
_entity_poly.type
_entity_poly.pdbx_seq_one_letter_code
_entity_poly.pdbx_strand_id
1 'polypeptide(L)'
;MTAGLLKKAILGLFQHAKQKAWFLPCAQAALQQPATPCVILISGRGSNLQAIVHEVVAGRLPLDIRAVISNRPEASGLDLAHRAGLVTQVLDHTQFTDREAYDAALLTLIDSYQPQLVILAGFMRILKARFVRHYRGRLLNIHPSLLPDFPGLDTHRRALAAGAVEHGASVHFVTEAVDGGPVILQARVKVLPHDNAETLAARVLAEEHRIYPQTLRWFAEKRLCLEQRGGRDCAVLDGEPLEISEHLPLSDVE
;
A
#
# COMPACT_ATOMS: atom_id res chain seq x y z
N MET A 1 -6.18 -15.85 41.95
CA MET A 1 -6.00 -17.01 41.10
C MET A 1 -6.43 -16.52 39.70
N THR A 2 -5.62 -16.29 38.69
CA THR A 2 -4.93 -17.24 37.89
C THR A 2 -4.09 -16.56 36.77
N ALA A 3 -3.04 -15.83 37.10
CA ALA A 3 -2.07 -15.37 36.10
C ALA A 3 -0.86 -16.35 35.95
N GLY A 4 -0.84 -17.41 36.72
CA GLY A 4 0.29 -18.36 36.80
C GLY A 4 0.19 -19.56 35.83
N LEU A 5 -0.99 -19.89 35.34
CA LEU A 5 -1.19 -21.10 34.53
C LEU A 5 -0.94 -20.87 33.03
N LEU A 6 -1.08 -19.63 32.52
CA LEU A 6 -0.84 -19.33 31.13
C LEU A 6 0.66 -19.24 30.75
N LYS A 7 1.53 -18.87 31.72
CA LYS A 7 2.98 -18.85 31.52
C LYS A 7 3.64 -20.23 31.45
N LYS A 8 3.06 -21.26 32.08
CA LYS A 8 3.60 -22.62 32.03
C LYS A 8 3.27 -23.39 30.75
N ALA A 9 2.18 -23.05 30.07
CA ALA A 9 1.82 -23.69 28.78
C ALA A 9 2.69 -23.23 27.61
N ILE A 10 3.22 -22.00 27.67
CA ILE A 10 4.08 -21.45 26.60
C ILE A 10 5.55 -21.90 26.76
N LEU A 11 6.00 -22.16 27.99
CA LEU A 11 7.39 -22.65 28.22
C LEU A 11 7.60 -24.12 27.90
N GLY A 12 6.54 -24.94 27.82
CA GLY A 12 6.64 -26.38 27.53
C GLY A 12 6.83 -26.71 26.06
N LEU A 13 6.54 -25.78 25.14
CA LEU A 13 6.67 -25.98 23.69
C LEU A 13 8.07 -25.67 23.12
N PHE A 14 8.95 -25.07 23.93
CA PHE A 14 10.30 -24.69 23.48
C PHE A 14 11.45 -25.63 23.93
N GLN A 15 11.14 -26.73 24.61
CA GLN A 15 12.20 -27.63 25.13
C GLN A 15 12.53 -28.86 24.29
N HIS A 16 11.89 -29.08 23.13
CA HIS A 16 12.15 -30.26 22.27
C HIS A 16 12.78 -29.97 20.91
N ALA A 17 13.33 -28.79 20.68
CA ALA A 17 14.02 -28.44 19.41
C ALA A 17 15.50 -28.06 19.63
N LYS A 18 16.21 -28.80 20.50
CA LYS A 18 17.68 -28.76 20.51
C LYS A 18 18.22 -30.03 19.88
N GLN A 19 18.30 -30.06 18.56
CA GLN A 19 19.30 -30.84 17.78
C GLN A 19 18.99 -30.70 16.28
N LYS A 20 19.67 -29.80 15.63
CA LYS A 20 20.24 -29.84 14.28
C LYS A 20 20.46 -28.39 13.77
N ALA A 21 21.55 -27.82 14.30
CA ALA A 21 22.17 -26.62 13.72
C ALA A 21 23.09 -27.06 12.58
N TRP A 22 22.61 -27.00 11.34
CA TRP A 22 23.46 -26.91 10.16
C TRP A 22 22.64 -26.34 9.00
N PHE A 23 23.12 -25.26 8.42
CA PHE A 23 22.59 -24.50 7.29
C PHE A 23 21.38 -23.59 7.59
N LEU A 24 21.71 -22.31 7.82
CA LEU A 24 21.01 -21.16 7.24
C LEU A 24 21.74 -19.82 7.61
N PRO A 25 22.79 -19.39 6.88
CA PRO A 25 23.36 -18.05 7.10
C PRO A 25 22.66 -16.93 6.31
N CYS A 26 21.81 -17.22 5.31
CA CYS A 26 21.20 -16.17 4.49
C CYS A 26 19.83 -15.66 4.96
N ALA A 27 19.04 -16.45 5.69
CA ALA A 27 17.70 -16.03 6.13
C ALA A 27 17.72 -15.15 7.40
N GLN A 28 18.80 -15.19 8.19
CA GLN A 28 18.93 -14.41 9.42
C GLN A 28 19.42 -12.97 9.21
N ALA A 29 20.03 -12.65 8.08
CA ALA A 29 20.48 -11.27 7.78
C ALA A 29 19.35 -10.35 7.36
N ALA A 30 18.23 -10.87 6.85
CA ALA A 30 17.05 -10.10 6.48
C ALA A 30 16.21 -9.64 7.68
N LEU A 31 16.45 -10.17 8.89
CA LEU A 31 15.70 -9.87 10.12
C LEU A 31 16.30 -8.74 10.98
N GLN A 32 17.31 -8.02 10.49
CA GLN A 32 18.02 -7.00 11.31
C GLN A 32 17.70 -5.55 10.95
N GLN A 33 16.90 -5.27 9.93
CA GLN A 33 16.46 -3.90 9.71
C GLN A 33 15.19 -3.62 10.53
N PRO A 34 15.16 -2.51 11.31
CA PRO A 34 13.95 -2.14 12.03
C PRO A 34 12.81 -1.91 11.03
N ALA A 35 11.61 -2.43 11.37
CA ALA A 35 10.44 -2.26 10.53
C ALA A 35 10.17 -0.78 10.23
N THR A 36 9.83 -0.45 9.00
CA THR A 36 9.61 0.93 8.55
C THR A 36 8.30 1.46 9.12
N PRO A 37 8.32 2.52 9.96
CA PRO A 37 7.10 3.12 10.50
C PRO A 37 6.22 3.68 9.39
N CYS A 38 4.95 3.32 9.36
CA CYS A 38 4.02 3.80 8.36
C CYS A 38 2.63 4.13 8.91
N VAL A 39 1.91 4.99 8.18
CA VAL A 39 0.49 5.27 8.36
C VAL A 39 -0.24 4.90 7.08
N ILE A 40 -1.40 4.25 7.20
CA ILE A 40 -2.22 3.84 6.06
C ILE A 40 -3.50 4.66 6.05
N LEU A 41 -3.81 5.29 4.91
CA LEU A 41 -5.03 6.06 4.68
C LEU A 41 -6.02 5.25 3.86
N ILE A 42 -7.27 5.22 4.32
CA ILE A 42 -8.38 4.49 3.67
C ILE A 42 -9.63 5.36 3.57
N SER A 43 -10.58 5.01 2.68
CA SER A 43 -11.91 5.65 2.60
C SER A 43 -13.07 4.65 2.54
N GLY A 44 -12.79 3.34 2.49
CA GLY A 44 -13.83 2.34 2.25
C GLY A 44 -13.50 0.95 2.79
N ARG A 45 -13.73 -0.08 1.96
CA ARG A 45 -13.68 -1.51 2.35
C ARG A 45 -12.32 -1.98 2.90
N GLY A 46 -11.21 -1.39 2.47
CA GLY A 46 -9.89 -1.74 2.99
C GLY A 46 -9.32 -3.05 2.42
N SER A 47 -9.65 -3.45 1.19
CA SER A 47 -9.10 -4.66 0.57
C SER A 47 -7.58 -4.63 0.43
N ASN A 48 -7.02 -3.51 -0.02
CA ASN A 48 -5.57 -3.30 -0.09
C ASN A 48 -4.95 -3.24 1.32
N LEU A 49 -5.62 -2.62 2.31
CA LEU A 49 -5.20 -2.69 3.71
C LEU A 49 -5.11 -4.15 4.18
N GLN A 50 -6.11 -4.98 3.86
CA GLN A 50 -6.11 -6.39 4.23
C GLN A 50 -4.91 -7.14 3.67
N ALA A 51 -4.59 -6.92 2.39
CA ALA A 51 -3.42 -7.53 1.75
C ALA A 51 -2.10 -7.11 2.42
N ILE A 52 -1.96 -5.82 2.74
CA ILE A 52 -0.79 -5.28 3.44
C ILE A 52 -0.66 -5.90 4.84
N VAL A 53 -1.74 -5.90 5.63
CA VAL A 53 -1.74 -6.47 6.99
C VAL A 53 -1.40 -7.97 6.96
N HIS A 54 -1.93 -8.72 6.00
CA HIS A 54 -1.61 -10.14 5.83
C HIS A 54 -0.10 -10.36 5.63
N GLU A 55 0.56 -9.57 4.79
CA GLU A 55 1.99 -9.68 4.52
C GLU A 55 2.85 -9.26 5.73
N VAL A 56 2.40 -8.25 6.49
CA VAL A 56 3.06 -7.81 7.73
C VAL A 56 2.97 -8.89 8.80
N VAL A 57 1.78 -9.43 9.06
CA VAL A 57 1.56 -10.50 10.05
C VAL A 57 2.33 -11.77 9.69
N ALA A 58 2.43 -12.09 8.40
CA ALA A 58 3.22 -13.22 7.91
C ALA A 58 4.74 -12.98 7.96
N GLY A 59 5.21 -11.80 8.41
CA GLY A 59 6.63 -11.46 8.49
C GLY A 59 7.32 -11.26 7.14
N ARG A 60 6.54 -11.11 6.05
CA ARG A 60 7.07 -10.92 4.70
C ARG A 60 7.19 -9.45 4.29
N LEU A 61 6.58 -8.53 5.03
CA LEU A 61 6.61 -7.10 4.77
C LEU A 61 7.06 -6.36 6.05
N PRO A 62 8.28 -5.80 6.10
CA PRO A 62 8.84 -5.19 7.31
C PRO A 62 8.32 -3.76 7.54
N LEU A 63 7.00 -3.62 7.77
CA LEU A 63 6.34 -2.37 8.14
C LEU A 63 5.91 -2.40 9.60
N ASP A 64 6.04 -1.24 10.27
CA ASP A 64 5.46 -0.93 11.56
C ASP A 64 4.26 0.00 11.33
N ILE A 65 3.05 -0.59 11.26
CA ILE A 65 1.81 0.15 11.01
C ILE A 65 1.41 0.88 12.28
N ARG A 66 1.75 2.18 12.36
CA ARG A 66 1.49 3.05 13.51
C ARG A 66 0.02 3.42 13.66
N ALA A 67 -0.67 3.62 12.55
CA ALA A 67 -2.11 3.90 12.53
C ALA A 67 -2.72 3.61 11.16
N VAL A 68 -4.02 3.31 11.16
CA VAL A 68 -4.90 3.33 10.01
C VAL A 68 -5.88 4.50 10.18
N ILE A 69 -5.88 5.44 9.24
CA ILE A 69 -6.70 6.65 9.32
C ILE A 69 -7.72 6.63 8.19
N SER A 70 -8.98 6.87 8.54
CA SER A 70 -10.05 7.03 7.54
C SER A 70 -10.59 8.44 7.55
N ASN A 71 -10.94 8.96 6.35
CA ASN A 71 -11.71 10.20 6.20
C ASN A 71 -13.22 9.99 6.30
N ARG A 72 -13.67 8.74 6.56
CA ARG A 72 -15.07 8.36 6.68
C ARG A 72 -15.26 7.46 7.89
N PRO A 73 -16.18 7.79 8.81
CA PRO A 73 -16.43 6.98 10.00
C PRO A 73 -17.02 5.60 9.67
N GLU A 74 -17.77 5.49 8.56
CA GLU A 74 -18.43 4.27 8.11
C GLU A 74 -17.53 3.32 7.29
N ALA A 75 -16.26 3.64 7.13
CA ALA A 75 -15.32 2.82 6.36
C ALA A 75 -15.10 1.45 7.04
N SER A 76 -15.59 0.38 6.44
CA SER A 76 -15.47 -0.99 7.00
C SER A 76 -14.03 -1.50 7.11
N GLY A 77 -13.09 -0.84 6.43
CA GLY A 77 -11.64 -1.07 6.63
C GLY A 77 -11.15 -0.72 8.03
N LEU A 78 -11.86 0.15 8.79
CA LEU A 78 -11.55 0.44 10.19
C LEU A 78 -11.80 -0.79 11.08
N ASP A 79 -12.88 -1.52 10.85
CA ASP A 79 -13.19 -2.75 11.59
C ASP A 79 -12.14 -3.83 11.32
N LEU A 80 -11.67 -3.90 10.09
CA LEU A 80 -10.58 -4.81 9.71
C LEU A 80 -9.30 -4.46 10.47
N ALA A 81 -8.91 -3.20 10.47
CA ALA A 81 -7.73 -2.71 11.20
C ALA A 81 -7.84 -2.98 12.70
N HIS A 82 -8.99 -2.68 13.30
CA HIS A 82 -9.26 -2.92 14.72
C HIS A 82 -9.15 -4.40 15.08
N ARG A 83 -9.74 -5.31 14.28
CA ARG A 83 -9.60 -6.76 14.48
C ARG A 83 -8.16 -7.26 14.35
N ALA A 84 -7.34 -6.57 13.56
CA ALA A 84 -5.92 -6.84 13.44
C ALA A 84 -5.08 -6.24 14.59
N GLY A 85 -5.70 -5.59 15.59
CA GLY A 85 -5.02 -4.96 16.72
C GLY A 85 -4.32 -3.65 16.38
N LEU A 86 -4.63 -3.03 15.24
CA LEU A 86 -4.01 -1.78 14.81
C LEU A 86 -4.73 -0.56 15.41
N VAL A 87 -3.98 0.50 15.64
CA VAL A 87 -4.55 1.79 16.04
C VAL A 87 -5.37 2.34 14.87
N THR A 88 -6.61 2.72 15.13
CA THR A 88 -7.52 3.30 14.15
C THR A 88 -7.87 4.74 14.52
N GLN A 89 -7.96 5.62 13.53
CA GLN A 89 -8.38 7.01 13.68
C GLN A 89 -9.39 7.37 12.59
N VAL A 90 -10.33 8.23 12.95
CA VAL A 90 -11.25 8.85 12.00
C VAL A 90 -11.02 10.35 12.01
N LEU A 91 -10.72 10.90 10.85
CA LEU A 91 -10.72 12.32 10.61
C LEU A 91 -11.80 12.63 9.57
N ASP A 92 -13.02 12.80 10.02
CA ASP A 92 -14.17 12.99 9.14
C ASP A 92 -14.06 14.30 8.35
N HIS A 93 -13.91 14.16 7.05
CA HIS A 93 -13.72 15.29 6.16
C HIS A 93 -14.94 16.22 6.07
N THR A 94 -16.12 15.76 6.45
CA THR A 94 -17.36 16.57 6.44
C THR A 94 -17.39 17.59 7.57
N GLN A 95 -16.52 17.43 8.58
CA GLN A 95 -16.40 18.35 9.71
C GLN A 95 -15.52 19.57 9.42
N PHE A 96 -14.97 19.67 8.21
CA PHE A 96 -14.06 20.75 7.82
C PHE A 96 -14.70 21.67 6.79
N THR A 97 -14.45 22.97 6.92
CA THR A 97 -15.00 24.00 6.04
C THR A 97 -14.49 23.91 4.61
N ASP A 98 -13.23 23.45 4.46
CA ASP A 98 -12.59 23.31 3.16
C ASP A 98 -11.51 22.21 3.17
N ARG A 99 -10.95 21.94 1.99
CA ARG A 99 -9.93 20.90 1.81
C ARG A 99 -8.60 21.24 2.47
N GLU A 100 -8.24 22.51 2.55
CA GLU A 100 -6.96 22.94 3.12
C GLU A 100 -6.94 22.76 4.62
N ALA A 101 -8.03 23.11 5.30
CA ALA A 101 -8.23 22.87 6.72
C ALA A 101 -8.16 21.37 7.05
N TYR A 102 -8.85 20.54 6.25
CA TYR A 102 -8.79 19.09 6.39
C TYR A 102 -7.37 18.55 6.21
N ASP A 103 -6.68 18.91 5.12
CA ASP A 103 -5.34 18.43 4.82
C ASP A 103 -4.32 18.87 5.88
N ALA A 104 -4.47 20.07 6.45
CA ALA A 104 -3.65 20.57 7.55
C ALA A 104 -3.85 19.73 8.83
N ALA A 105 -5.10 19.41 9.17
CA ALA A 105 -5.43 18.54 10.30
C ALA A 105 -4.93 17.11 10.08
N LEU A 106 -5.12 16.57 8.88
CA LEU A 106 -4.64 15.23 8.49
C LEU A 106 -3.12 15.15 8.59
N LEU A 107 -2.40 16.17 8.12
CA LEU A 107 -0.96 16.28 8.21
C LEU A 107 -0.49 16.23 9.66
N THR A 108 -1.10 17.05 10.54
CA THR A 108 -0.81 17.09 11.98
C THR A 108 -1.06 15.73 12.64
N LEU A 109 -2.16 15.07 12.30
CA LEU A 109 -2.51 13.76 12.82
C LEU A 109 -1.48 12.71 12.39
N ILE A 110 -1.11 12.67 11.11
CA ILE A 110 -0.14 11.69 10.58
C ILE A 110 1.24 11.94 11.20
N ASP A 111 1.69 13.19 11.29
CA ASP A 111 3.01 13.53 11.85
C ASP A 111 3.12 13.15 13.33
N SER A 112 2.02 13.10 14.09
CA SER A 112 2.04 12.62 15.48
C SER A 112 2.48 11.16 15.61
N TYR A 113 2.34 10.36 14.54
CA TYR A 113 2.81 8.97 14.46
C TYR A 113 4.24 8.84 13.92
N GLN A 114 4.88 9.92 13.50
CA GLN A 114 6.26 9.97 12.98
C GLN A 114 6.52 8.92 11.87
N PRO A 115 5.70 8.81 10.83
CA PRO A 115 5.88 7.81 9.80
C PRO A 115 7.06 8.14 8.87
N GLN A 116 7.74 7.10 8.41
CA GLN A 116 8.67 7.18 7.28
C GLN A 116 7.96 6.96 5.94
N LEU A 117 6.76 6.39 5.96
CA LEU A 117 5.96 6.10 4.78
C LEU A 117 4.48 6.38 5.05
N VAL A 118 3.80 7.05 4.12
CA VAL A 118 2.35 7.19 4.09
C VAL A 118 1.80 6.41 2.90
N ILE A 119 0.82 5.55 3.16
CA ILE A 119 0.27 4.59 2.19
C ILE A 119 -1.18 4.95 1.92
N LEU A 120 -1.53 5.22 0.65
CA LEU A 120 -2.90 5.44 0.23
C LEU A 120 -3.50 4.10 -0.25
N ALA A 121 -4.33 3.47 0.57
CA ALA A 121 -4.95 2.18 0.28
C ALA A 121 -6.46 2.35 0.00
N GLY A 122 -6.79 2.93 -1.16
CA GLY A 122 -8.15 3.31 -1.51
C GLY A 122 -8.63 4.57 -0.77
N PHE A 123 -7.75 5.56 -0.67
CA PHE A 123 -8.07 6.87 -0.11
C PHE A 123 -8.66 7.79 -1.20
N MET A 124 -9.97 8.07 -1.11
CA MET A 124 -10.76 8.72 -2.15
C MET A 124 -10.82 10.25 -2.01
N ARG A 125 -9.69 10.88 -1.70
CA ARG A 125 -9.58 12.34 -1.65
C ARG A 125 -8.34 12.83 -2.38
N ILE A 126 -8.50 13.92 -3.11
CA ILE A 126 -7.38 14.64 -3.72
C ILE A 126 -6.70 15.46 -2.64
N LEU A 127 -5.46 15.15 -2.37
CA LEU A 127 -4.60 15.86 -1.42
C LEU A 127 -3.99 17.11 -2.07
N LYS A 128 -3.92 18.19 -1.34
CA LYS A 128 -3.37 19.45 -1.82
C LYS A 128 -1.84 19.46 -1.89
N ALA A 129 -1.30 20.32 -2.71
CA ALA A 129 0.13 20.45 -2.97
C ALA A 129 1.00 20.54 -1.69
N ARG A 130 0.53 21.27 -0.65
CA ARG A 130 1.24 21.36 0.62
C ARG A 130 1.43 20.00 1.29
N PHE A 131 0.37 19.18 1.32
CA PHE A 131 0.41 17.83 1.88
C PHE A 131 1.35 16.93 1.07
N VAL A 132 1.19 16.93 -0.25
CA VAL A 132 2.00 16.11 -1.16
C VAL A 132 3.48 16.46 -1.06
N ARG A 133 3.84 17.73 -1.04
CA ARG A 133 5.23 18.19 -0.86
C ARG A 133 5.82 17.77 0.48
N HIS A 134 5.05 17.79 1.56
CA HIS A 134 5.50 17.36 2.89
C HIS A 134 5.91 15.89 2.91
N TYR A 135 5.19 15.04 2.21
CA TYR A 135 5.49 13.60 2.11
C TYR A 135 6.16 13.19 0.79
N ARG A 136 6.76 14.15 0.05
CA ARG A 136 7.43 13.85 -1.22
C ARG A 136 8.46 12.73 -1.06
N GLY A 137 8.39 11.72 -1.94
CA GLY A 137 9.27 10.55 -1.93
C GLY A 137 8.95 9.51 -0.85
N ARG A 138 7.89 9.74 -0.04
CA ARG A 138 7.41 8.80 0.99
C ARG A 138 5.88 8.75 1.08
N LEU A 139 5.20 9.03 -0.03
CA LEU A 139 3.75 8.92 -0.20
C LEU A 139 3.50 8.05 -1.42
N LEU A 140 2.93 6.87 -1.21
CA LEU A 140 2.66 5.87 -2.24
C LEU A 140 1.15 5.65 -2.40
N ASN A 141 0.72 5.46 -3.64
CA ASN A 141 -0.66 5.14 -3.98
C ASN A 141 -0.71 3.93 -4.91
N ILE A 142 -1.82 3.20 -4.84
CA ILE A 142 -2.22 2.22 -5.85
C ILE A 142 -3.43 2.72 -6.60
N HIS A 143 -3.35 2.66 -7.92
CA HIS A 143 -4.40 3.12 -8.83
C HIS A 143 -4.84 1.99 -9.76
N PRO A 144 -6.17 1.73 -9.89
CA PRO A 144 -6.69 0.60 -10.64
C PRO A 144 -6.74 0.86 -12.15
N SER A 145 -5.62 1.28 -12.74
CA SER A 145 -5.41 1.35 -14.20
C SER A 145 -3.93 1.24 -14.54
N LEU A 146 -3.62 1.06 -15.81
CA LEU A 146 -2.26 1.15 -16.37
C LEU A 146 -1.95 2.62 -16.66
N LEU A 147 -1.46 3.35 -15.65
CA LEU A 147 -1.09 4.77 -15.85
C LEU A 147 -0.04 4.92 -16.97
N PRO A 148 -0.14 5.96 -17.80
CA PRO A 148 -0.98 7.16 -17.66
C PRO A 148 -2.43 7.01 -18.12
N ASP A 149 -2.87 5.82 -18.54
CA ASP A 149 -4.24 5.62 -18.99
C ASP A 149 -5.24 5.64 -17.83
N PHE A 150 -6.41 6.21 -18.07
CA PHE A 150 -7.55 6.25 -17.15
C PHE A 150 -7.22 6.77 -15.73
N PRO A 151 -6.58 7.96 -15.57
CA PRO A 151 -6.40 8.57 -14.26
C PRO A 151 -7.75 8.94 -13.63
N GLY A 152 -7.83 9.07 -12.29
CA GLY A 152 -9.04 9.45 -11.58
C GLY A 152 -10.02 8.30 -11.37
N LEU A 153 -11.32 8.59 -11.34
CA LEU A 153 -12.37 7.65 -10.96
C LEU A 153 -12.88 6.81 -12.14
N ASP A 154 -13.66 5.77 -11.82
CA ASP A 154 -14.40 4.90 -12.77
C ASP A 154 -13.52 4.22 -13.84
N THR A 155 -12.31 3.86 -13.48
CA THR A 155 -11.28 3.35 -14.40
C THR A 155 -11.75 2.14 -15.20
N HIS A 156 -12.34 1.13 -14.55
CA HIS A 156 -12.82 -0.10 -15.20
C HIS A 156 -13.92 0.18 -16.21
N ARG A 157 -14.91 1.02 -15.86
CA ARG A 157 -15.98 1.40 -16.77
C ARG A 157 -15.44 2.18 -17.98
N ARG A 158 -14.49 3.07 -17.74
CA ARG A 158 -13.85 3.88 -18.79
C ARG A 158 -13.00 3.01 -19.72
N ALA A 159 -12.26 2.04 -19.18
CA ALA A 159 -11.50 1.09 -19.99
C ALA A 159 -12.39 0.24 -20.88
N LEU A 160 -13.49 -0.31 -20.33
CA LEU A 160 -14.48 -1.05 -21.12
C LEU A 160 -15.15 -0.20 -22.20
N ALA A 161 -15.55 1.03 -21.88
CA ALA A 161 -16.15 1.96 -22.84
C ALA A 161 -15.19 2.38 -23.95
N ALA A 162 -13.88 2.42 -23.67
CA ALA A 162 -12.84 2.71 -24.65
C ALA A 162 -12.46 1.49 -25.51
N GLY A 163 -13.02 0.30 -25.25
CA GLY A 163 -12.65 -0.93 -25.94
C GLY A 163 -11.20 -1.37 -25.66
N ALA A 164 -10.68 -1.06 -24.47
CA ALA A 164 -9.33 -1.46 -24.10
C ALA A 164 -9.21 -2.99 -24.11
N VAL A 165 -8.11 -3.51 -24.67
CA VAL A 165 -7.81 -4.95 -24.69
C VAL A 165 -7.06 -5.41 -23.46
N GLU A 166 -6.38 -4.47 -22.79
CA GLU A 166 -5.67 -4.64 -21.52
C GLU A 166 -6.07 -3.56 -20.53
N HIS A 167 -6.03 -3.90 -19.28
CA HIS A 167 -6.23 -3.02 -18.13
C HIS A 167 -5.30 -3.45 -17.01
N GLY A 168 -5.40 -2.87 -15.81
CA GLY A 168 -4.54 -3.31 -14.71
C GLY A 168 -4.50 -2.36 -13.55
N ALA A 169 -3.39 -2.41 -12.83
CA ALA A 169 -3.12 -1.55 -11.70
C ALA A 169 -1.70 -0.97 -11.76
N SER A 170 -1.52 0.20 -11.17
CA SER A 170 -0.23 0.90 -11.06
C SER A 170 0.02 1.32 -9.62
N VAL A 171 1.20 1.02 -9.10
CA VAL A 171 1.72 1.65 -7.88
C VAL A 171 2.63 2.79 -8.30
N HIS A 172 2.46 3.96 -7.69
CA HIS A 172 3.23 5.15 -8.03
C HIS A 172 3.53 6.02 -6.81
N PHE A 173 4.56 6.83 -6.90
CA PHE A 173 4.75 7.95 -5.98
C PHE A 173 3.68 9.00 -6.25
N VAL A 174 3.11 9.57 -5.18
CA VAL A 174 2.12 10.64 -5.30
C VAL A 174 2.83 11.96 -5.52
N THR A 175 2.36 12.70 -6.53
CA THR A 175 2.77 14.05 -6.88
C THR A 175 1.57 15.00 -6.85
N GLU A 176 1.77 16.29 -7.15
CA GLU A 176 0.69 17.27 -7.17
C GLU A 176 -0.32 17.02 -8.32
N ALA A 177 0.13 16.36 -9.40
CA ALA A 177 -0.76 15.91 -10.46
C ALA A 177 -1.52 14.64 -10.02
N VAL A 178 -2.83 14.63 -10.22
CA VAL A 178 -3.67 13.48 -9.88
C VAL A 178 -3.22 12.27 -10.71
N ASP A 179 -2.83 11.19 -10.03
CA ASP A 179 -2.31 9.94 -10.59
C ASP A 179 -1.16 10.14 -11.62
N GLY A 180 -0.48 11.29 -11.55
CA GLY A 180 0.55 11.71 -12.50
C GLY A 180 1.99 11.56 -12.00
N GLY A 181 2.20 10.90 -10.87
CA GLY A 181 3.54 10.67 -10.31
C GLY A 181 4.28 9.52 -10.97
N PRO A 182 5.60 9.38 -10.72
CA PRO A 182 6.39 8.30 -11.27
C PRO A 182 5.83 6.93 -10.90
N VAL A 183 5.54 6.13 -11.92
CA VAL A 183 5.09 4.75 -11.78
C VAL A 183 6.27 3.89 -11.31
N ILE A 184 5.99 2.99 -10.36
CA ILE A 184 6.98 2.10 -9.76
C ILE A 184 6.81 0.68 -10.31
N LEU A 185 5.57 0.19 -10.27
CA LEU A 185 5.24 -1.18 -10.68
C LEU A 185 3.83 -1.22 -11.25
N GLN A 186 3.65 -1.95 -12.34
CA GLN A 186 2.35 -2.20 -12.94
C GLN A 186 2.08 -3.69 -13.06
N ALA A 187 0.81 -4.06 -12.97
CA ALA A 187 0.34 -5.38 -13.35
C ALA A 187 -0.77 -5.26 -14.37
N ARG A 188 -0.72 -6.10 -15.39
CA ARG A 188 -1.66 -6.12 -16.51
C ARG A 188 -2.65 -7.26 -16.37
N VAL A 189 -3.87 -7.04 -16.79
CA VAL A 189 -4.92 -8.06 -16.96
C VAL A 189 -5.53 -7.91 -18.34
N LYS A 190 -5.91 -9.02 -18.97
CA LYS A 190 -6.68 -9.00 -20.21
C LYS A 190 -8.12 -8.52 -19.93
N VAL A 191 -8.66 -7.69 -20.80
CA VAL A 191 -10.08 -7.39 -20.83
C VAL A 191 -10.76 -8.48 -21.69
N LEU A 192 -11.70 -9.21 -21.08
CA LEU A 192 -12.39 -10.33 -21.74
C LEU A 192 -13.67 -9.85 -22.45
N PRO A 193 -14.11 -10.55 -23.51
CA PRO A 193 -15.28 -10.11 -24.31
C PRO A 193 -16.58 -9.95 -23.51
N HIS A 194 -16.71 -10.64 -22.38
CA HIS A 194 -17.92 -10.60 -21.54
C HIS A 194 -17.71 -9.87 -20.20
N ASP A 195 -16.63 -9.10 -20.10
CA ASP A 195 -16.40 -8.34 -18.88
C ASP A 195 -17.43 -7.22 -18.69
N ASN A 196 -17.82 -7.08 -17.46
CA ASN A 196 -18.40 -5.86 -16.93
C ASN A 196 -17.42 -5.18 -15.95
N ALA A 197 -17.80 -4.03 -15.44
CA ALA A 197 -16.92 -3.28 -14.54
C ALA A 197 -16.56 -4.07 -13.26
N GLU A 198 -17.43 -4.92 -12.78
CA GLU A 198 -17.24 -5.70 -11.55
C GLU A 198 -16.28 -6.87 -11.78
N THR A 199 -16.45 -7.62 -12.88
CA THR A 199 -15.56 -8.76 -13.21
C THR A 199 -14.16 -8.30 -13.52
N LEU A 200 -14.01 -7.18 -14.26
CA LEU A 200 -12.73 -6.57 -14.54
C LEU A 200 -12.08 -6.03 -13.24
N ALA A 201 -12.85 -5.35 -12.39
CA ALA A 201 -12.38 -4.85 -11.11
C ALA A 201 -11.86 -5.98 -10.19
N ALA A 202 -12.55 -7.13 -10.16
CA ALA A 202 -12.12 -8.26 -9.34
C ALA A 202 -10.75 -8.82 -9.79
N ARG A 203 -10.49 -8.92 -11.10
CA ARG A 203 -9.19 -9.34 -11.63
C ARG A 203 -8.10 -8.31 -11.35
N VAL A 204 -8.39 -7.02 -11.56
CA VAL A 204 -7.44 -5.94 -11.25
C VAL A 204 -7.11 -5.93 -9.75
N LEU A 205 -8.11 -6.11 -8.87
CA LEU A 205 -7.90 -6.14 -7.43
C LEU A 205 -6.98 -7.29 -6.98
N ALA A 206 -7.06 -8.45 -7.62
CA ALA A 206 -6.13 -9.55 -7.34
C ALA A 206 -4.67 -9.15 -7.62
N GLU A 207 -4.44 -8.40 -8.70
CA GLU A 207 -3.13 -7.88 -9.03
C GLU A 207 -2.69 -6.74 -8.09
N GLU A 208 -3.61 -5.85 -7.68
CA GLU A 208 -3.31 -4.83 -6.67
C GLU A 208 -2.76 -5.47 -5.39
N HIS A 209 -3.39 -6.55 -4.92
CA HIS A 209 -2.97 -7.26 -3.71
C HIS A 209 -1.59 -7.91 -3.84
N ARG A 210 -1.09 -8.13 -5.06
CA ARG A 210 0.23 -8.66 -5.34
C ARG A 210 1.28 -7.57 -5.46
N ILE A 211 1.01 -6.54 -6.28
CA ILE A 211 2.03 -5.52 -6.59
C ILE A 211 2.21 -4.48 -5.48
N TYR A 212 1.15 -4.18 -4.72
CA TYR A 212 1.25 -3.15 -3.68
C TYR A 212 2.15 -3.60 -2.52
N PRO A 213 1.95 -4.78 -1.88
CA PRO A 213 2.88 -5.26 -0.86
C PRO A 213 4.31 -5.42 -1.38
N GLN A 214 4.50 -5.83 -2.64
CA GLN A 214 5.83 -5.95 -3.24
C GLN A 214 6.53 -4.59 -3.32
N THR A 215 5.84 -3.55 -3.79
CA THR A 215 6.39 -2.19 -3.86
C THR A 215 6.72 -1.63 -2.47
N LEU A 216 5.81 -1.84 -1.50
CA LEU A 216 6.02 -1.43 -0.11
C LEU A 216 7.22 -2.13 0.52
N ARG A 217 7.48 -3.39 0.15
CA ARG A 217 8.67 -4.13 0.57
C ARG A 217 9.94 -3.49 0.04
N TRP A 218 10.01 -3.16 -1.25
CA TRP A 218 11.19 -2.48 -1.82
C TRP A 218 11.47 -1.15 -1.11
N PHE A 219 10.43 -0.40 -0.78
CA PHE A 219 10.57 0.84 -0.01
C PHE A 219 11.10 0.57 1.40
N ALA A 220 10.53 -0.39 2.12
CA ALA A 220 10.95 -0.76 3.47
C ALA A 220 12.40 -1.29 3.52
N GLU A 221 12.82 -2.00 2.48
CA GLU A 221 14.19 -2.49 2.29
C GLU A 221 15.18 -1.40 1.84
N LYS A 222 14.72 -0.13 1.68
CA LYS A 222 15.52 1.00 1.19
C LYS A 222 16.07 0.82 -0.23
N ARG A 223 15.46 0.00 -1.02
CA ARG A 223 15.77 -0.26 -2.42
C ARG A 223 15.08 0.70 -3.37
N LEU A 224 13.89 1.20 -2.97
CA LEU A 224 13.05 2.11 -3.75
C LEU A 224 13.15 3.52 -3.20
N CYS A 225 13.42 4.49 -4.07
CA CYS A 225 13.40 5.90 -3.73
C CYS A 225 12.87 6.76 -4.91
N LEU A 226 12.54 8.02 -4.59
CA LEU A 226 12.20 9.04 -5.57
C LEU A 226 13.41 9.96 -5.75
N GLU A 227 13.93 10.06 -6.97
CA GLU A 227 15.01 10.95 -7.33
C GLU A 227 14.57 12.00 -8.36
N GLN A 228 15.32 13.08 -8.45
CA GLN A 228 15.16 14.04 -9.52
C GLN A 228 16.28 13.84 -10.54
N ARG A 229 15.93 13.43 -11.76
CA ARG A 229 16.87 13.23 -12.86
C ARG A 229 16.45 14.08 -14.05
N GLY A 230 17.35 14.89 -14.57
CA GLY A 230 17.05 15.78 -15.70
C GLY A 230 15.86 16.74 -15.47
N GLY A 231 15.65 17.16 -14.22
CA GLY A 231 14.54 18.06 -13.83
C GLY A 231 13.17 17.37 -13.68
N ARG A 232 13.11 16.04 -13.79
CA ARG A 232 11.88 15.23 -13.61
C ARG A 232 12.01 14.28 -12.45
N ASP A 233 10.91 14.06 -11.73
CA ASP A 233 10.82 13.03 -10.71
C ASP A 233 10.85 11.66 -11.35
N CYS A 234 11.67 10.75 -10.79
CA CYS A 234 11.89 9.40 -11.30
C CYS A 234 11.86 8.41 -10.13
N ALA A 235 11.15 7.31 -10.29
CA ALA A 235 11.24 6.18 -9.37
C ALA A 235 12.53 5.43 -9.66
N VAL A 236 13.28 5.09 -8.61
CA VAL A 236 14.58 4.40 -8.73
C VAL A 236 14.54 3.17 -7.83
N LEU A 237 14.84 2.02 -8.41
CA LEU A 237 14.97 0.74 -7.69
C LEU A 237 16.40 0.23 -7.80
N ASP A 238 17.03 -0.08 -6.67
CA ASP A 238 18.42 -0.56 -6.59
C ASP A 238 19.44 0.34 -7.32
N GLY A 239 19.17 1.66 -7.35
CA GLY A 239 20.01 2.68 -8.00
C GLY A 239 19.69 2.92 -9.47
N GLU A 240 18.85 2.08 -10.10
CA GLU A 240 18.46 2.21 -11.49
C GLU A 240 17.07 2.87 -11.63
N PRO A 241 16.87 3.80 -12.57
CA PRO A 241 15.57 4.40 -12.84
C PRO A 241 14.62 3.35 -13.41
N LEU A 242 13.41 3.31 -12.87
CA LEU A 242 12.35 2.46 -13.41
C LEU A 242 11.75 3.12 -14.66
N GLU A 243 11.77 2.41 -15.77
CA GLU A 243 11.02 2.78 -16.96
C GLU A 243 9.61 2.17 -16.90
N ILE A 244 8.60 2.86 -17.47
CA ILE A 244 7.19 2.39 -17.47
C ILE A 244 7.04 1.01 -18.14
N SER A 245 8.06 0.53 -18.84
CA SER A 245 8.09 -0.78 -19.51
C SER A 245 8.27 -1.97 -18.59
N GLU A 246 8.62 -1.78 -17.31
CA GLU A 246 8.74 -2.90 -16.35
C GLU A 246 7.34 -3.33 -15.86
N HIS A 247 6.69 -4.13 -16.68
CA HIS A 247 5.44 -4.80 -16.32
C HIS A 247 5.75 -6.19 -15.74
N LEU A 248 5.11 -6.54 -14.63
CA LEU A 248 5.06 -7.95 -14.29
C LEU A 248 4.28 -8.70 -15.38
N PRO A 249 4.77 -9.87 -15.82
CA PRO A 249 4.07 -10.65 -16.83
C PRO A 249 2.62 -10.88 -16.43
N LEU A 250 1.75 -10.97 -17.43
CA LEU A 250 0.37 -11.39 -17.26
C LEU A 250 0.35 -12.62 -16.36
N SER A 251 -0.39 -12.58 -15.25
CA SER A 251 -0.69 -13.80 -14.53
C SER A 251 -1.57 -14.64 -15.46
N ASP A 252 -1.08 -15.82 -15.87
CA ASP A 252 -1.89 -16.82 -16.54
C ASP A 252 -2.91 -17.35 -15.52
N VAL A 253 -4.00 -16.62 -15.37
CA VAL A 253 -5.22 -17.09 -14.70
C VAL A 253 -6.10 -17.61 -15.83
N GLU A 254 -6.02 -18.92 -16.07
CA GLU A 254 -7.05 -19.66 -16.80
C GLU A 254 -8.41 -19.66 -16.08
#